data_b79a9c2c6b24d7ed35e8ecc12bc4afb7
#
_entry.id   b79a9c2c6b24d7ed35e8ecc12bc4afb7
#
_cell.length_a   1.000
_cell.length_b   1.000
_cell.length_c   1.000
_cell.angle_alpha   90.00
_cell.angle_beta   90.00
_cell.angle_gamma   90.00
#
_symmetry.space_group_name_H-M   'P 1'
#
loop_
_entity.id
_entity.type
_entity.pdbx_description
1 polymer ?
#
loop_
_entity_poly.entity_id
_entity_poly.type
_entity_poly.pdbx_seq_one_letter_code
_entity_poly.pdbx_strand_id
1 'polypeptide(L)'
;MGPVTALRQIAYYKDRNRHDPRRVMAYRNAADIIEGLDDAARQRHGQANSWQSLAGIGPKTAKVIAQAWSGREPDLLAELRADAEDLGGGAIRAALRGDLHLHSNWSDGSAPIEEMMATAAALGHQYCALTDHSPRLTIANGLSPDRLRKQLDVIDELREKFAPLRILTGIEVDILEDGSLDQEPEMLDRLDIVVASVHSKLSMDSAAMTRRMVRAVANGHTDVLGHCTGRLIAGNRGIRPESKFDAEAVFTACREHGTAVEINSRPERRDPPTRLLHLARDIGCVFSIDTDAHAPGQLDFLGYGVQRALDAEVPADRIVNTWPADTLLAWTGSH
;
A
#
# COMPACT_ATOMS: atom_id res chain seq x y z
N MET A 1 4.42 -25.20 -11.89
CA MET A 1 4.82 -23.81 -11.52
C MET A 1 6.31 -23.67 -11.77
N GLY A 2 6.74 -22.58 -12.44
CA GLY A 2 8.16 -22.33 -12.70
C GLY A 2 8.89 -21.71 -11.49
N PRO A 3 10.26 -21.74 -11.50
CA PRO A 3 11.06 -21.23 -10.39
C PRO A 3 10.79 -19.75 -10.03
N VAL A 4 10.68 -18.88 -11.02
CA VAL A 4 10.40 -17.43 -10.81
C VAL A 4 9.07 -17.25 -10.09
N THR A 5 8.01 -17.88 -10.57
CA THR A 5 6.68 -17.82 -9.94
C THR A 5 6.71 -18.35 -8.51
N ALA A 6 7.41 -19.46 -8.26
CA ALA A 6 7.52 -20.03 -6.91
C ALA A 6 8.25 -19.10 -5.94
N LEU A 7 9.35 -18.48 -6.37
CA LEU A 7 10.11 -17.52 -5.57
C LEU A 7 9.29 -16.26 -5.25
N ARG A 8 8.58 -15.70 -6.23
CA ARG A 8 7.70 -14.53 -6.04
C ARG A 8 6.52 -14.85 -5.12
N GLN A 9 5.92 -16.04 -5.24
CA GLN A 9 4.87 -16.45 -4.31
C GLN A 9 5.38 -16.66 -2.87
N ILE A 10 6.57 -17.21 -2.70
CA ILE A 10 7.19 -17.29 -1.36
C ILE A 10 7.43 -15.89 -0.80
N ALA A 11 7.94 -14.96 -1.60
CA ALA A 11 8.11 -13.57 -1.18
C ALA A 11 6.77 -12.95 -0.76
N TYR A 12 5.72 -13.13 -1.56
CA TYR A 12 4.36 -12.68 -1.26
C TYR A 12 3.86 -13.18 0.11
N TYR A 13 3.89 -14.49 0.35
CA TYR A 13 3.42 -15.04 1.64
C TYR A 13 4.27 -14.58 2.82
N LYS A 14 5.57 -14.40 2.61
CA LYS A 14 6.45 -13.86 3.65
C LYS A 14 6.17 -12.41 3.98
N ASP A 15 5.87 -11.55 3.00
CA ASP A 15 5.43 -10.18 3.23
C ASP A 15 4.10 -10.15 3.99
N ARG A 16 3.14 -10.93 3.50
CA ARG A 16 1.82 -11.08 4.10
C ARG A 16 1.91 -11.50 5.58
N ASN A 17 2.83 -12.40 5.89
CA ASN A 17 3.08 -12.87 7.25
C ASN A 17 4.08 -11.98 8.02
N ARG A 18 4.44 -10.82 7.49
CA ARG A 18 5.31 -9.81 8.13
C ARG A 18 6.68 -10.33 8.53
N HIS A 19 7.26 -11.20 7.71
CA HIS A 19 8.63 -11.66 7.90
C HIS A 19 9.64 -10.52 7.69
N ASP A 20 10.85 -10.72 8.21
CA ASP A 20 11.96 -9.77 8.04
C ASP A 20 12.15 -9.41 6.54
N PRO A 21 12.08 -8.11 6.17
CA PRO A 21 12.14 -7.67 4.77
C PRO A 21 13.42 -8.11 4.04
N ARG A 22 14.56 -8.21 4.75
CA ARG A 22 15.83 -8.66 4.15
C ARG A 22 15.75 -10.12 3.72
N ARG A 23 15.03 -10.95 4.48
CA ARG A 23 14.81 -12.36 4.15
C ARG A 23 13.84 -12.52 2.98
N VAL A 24 12.85 -11.65 2.88
CA VAL A 24 11.91 -11.62 1.75
C VAL A 24 12.63 -11.19 0.48
N MET A 25 13.44 -10.13 0.55
CA MET A 25 14.22 -9.61 -0.58
C MET A 25 15.13 -10.67 -1.20
N ALA A 26 15.66 -11.62 -0.41
CA ALA A 26 16.46 -12.71 -0.95
C ALA A 26 15.70 -13.60 -1.96
N TYR A 27 14.39 -13.76 -1.80
CA TYR A 27 13.55 -14.50 -2.76
C TYR A 27 13.22 -13.68 -3.99
N ARG A 28 12.98 -12.36 -3.85
CA ARG A 28 12.80 -11.45 -5.01
C ARG A 28 14.07 -11.40 -5.85
N ASN A 29 15.22 -11.12 -5.23
CA ASN A 29 16.49 -11.09 -5.94
C ASN A 29 16.79 -12.42 -6.65
N ALA A 30 16.46 -13.55 -6.02
CA ALA A 30 16.62 -14.84 -6.65
C ALA A 30 15.68 -15.02 -7.86
N ALA A 31 14.45 -14.51 -7.79
CA ALA A 31 13.52 -14.51 -8.92
C ALA A 31 14.07 -13.70 -10.09
N ASP A 32 14.55 -12.48 -9.83
CA ASP A 32 15.12 -11.58 -10.83
C ASP A 32 16.37 -12.18 -11.50
N ILE A 33 17.26 -12.81 -10.71
CA ILE A 33 18.43 -13.50 -11.24
C ILE A 33 18.02 -14.62 -12.21
N ILE A 34 17.05 -15.46 -11.83
CA ILE A 34 16.59 -16.56 -12.69
C ILE A 34 15.86 -16.03 -13.94
N GLU A 35 15.08 -14.97 -13.79
CA GLU A 35 14.37 -14.33 -14.89
C GLU A 35 15.33 -13.69 -15.91
N GLY A 36 16.43 -13.11 -15.44
CA GLY A 36 17.48 -12.51 -16.28
C GLY A 36 18.37 -13.52 -17.03
N LEU A 37 18.30 -14.83 -16.72
CA LEU A 37 19.05 -15.85 -17.46
C LEU A 37 18.40 -16.14 -18.81
N ASP A 38 19.21 -16.39 -19.84
CA ASP A 38 18.73 -16.97 -21.08
C ASP A 38 18.29 -18.44 -20.90
N ASP A 39 17.54 -18.97 -21.84
CA ASP A 39 17.02 -20.35 -21.76
C ASP A 39 18.13 -21.41 -21.70
N ALA A 40 19.24 -21.18 -22.40
CA ALA A 40 20.37 -22.13 -22.40
C ALA A 40 21.06 -22.14 -21.02
N ALA A 41 21.22 -21.00 -20.38
CA ALA A 41 21.75 -20.92 -19.03
C ALA A 41 20.81 -21.57 -18.00
N ARG A 42 19.50 -21.31 -18.10
CA ARG A 42 18.50 -21.97 -17.23
C ARG A 42 18.55 -23.49 -17.38
N GLN A 43 18.63 -23.99 -18.62
CA GLN A 43 18.75 -25.43 -18.89
C GLN A 43 20.03 -26.02 -18.31
N ARG A 44 21.20 -25.39 -18.52
CA ARG A 44 22.48 -25.85 -17.95
C ARG A 44 22.44 -25.97 -16.43
N HIS A 45 22.01 -24.88 -15.74
CA HIS A 45 21.91 -24.89 -14.28
C HIS A 45 20.87 -25.89 -13.76
N GLY A 46 19.74 -26.03 -14.47
CA GLY A 46 18.70 -26.99 -14.12
C GLY A 46 19.15 -28.43 -14.21
N GLN A 47 19.79 -28.82 -15.33
CA GLN A 47 20.31 -30.17 -15.52
C GLN A 47 21.45 -30.52 -14.53
N ALA A 48 22.34 -29.57 -14.28
CA ALA A 48 23.46 -29.76 -13.34
C ALA A 48 23.04 -29.57 -11.86
N ASN A 49 21.81 -29.11 -11.60
CA ASN A 49 21.35 -28.66 -10.28
C ASN A 49 22.35 -27.68 -9.61
N SER A 50 22.92 -26.78 -10.39
CA SER A 50 24.00 -25.88 -9.99
C SER A 50 23.50 -24.46 -9.65
N TRP A 51 22.25 -24.30 -9.21
CA TRP A 51 21.63 -23.01 -8.93
C TRP A 51 22.40 -22.18 -7.90
N GLN A 52 22.96 -22.83 -6.89
CA GLN A 52 23.73 -22.15 -5.84
C GLN A 52 25.08 -21.56 -6.34
N SER A 53 25.54 -21.94 -7.54
CA SER A 53 26.74 -21.32 -8.13
C SER A 53 26.48 -19.92 -8.70
N LEU A 54 25.22 -19.52 -8.85
CA LEU A 54 24.84 -18.19 -9.28
C LEU A 54 25.02 -17.19 -8.12
N ALA A 55 25.70 -16.09 -8.40
CA ALA A 55 25.87 -15.02 -7.42
C ALA A 55 24.51 -14.51 -6.94
N GLY A 56 24.30 -14.41 -5.65
CA GLY A 56 23.01 -13.99 -5.06
C GLY A 56 22.04 -15.13 -4.76
N ILE A 57 22.31 -16.37 -5.19
CA ILE A 57 21.50 -17.55 -4.86
C ILE A 57 22.08 -18.28 -3.66
N GLY A 58 21.40 -18.20 -2.52
CA GLY A 58 21.75 -18.93 -1.32
C GLY A 58 21.19 -20.36 -1.26
N PRO A 59 21.57 -21.17 -0.27
CA PRO A 59 21.13 -22.57 -0.16
C PRO A 59 19.60 -22.74 -0.12
N LYS A 60 18.89 -21.82 0.59
CA LYS A 60 17.42 -21.88 0.70
C LYS A 60 16.71 -21.55 -0.61
N THR A 61 17.15 -20.52 -1.31
CA THR A 61 16.59 -20.13 -2.61
C THR A 61 16.93 -21.15 -3.67
N ALA A 62 18.17 -21.71 -3.68
CA ALA A 62 18.56 -22.82 -4.57
C ALA A 62 17.68 -24.07 -4.40
N LYS A 63 17.32 -24.44 -3.16
CA LYS A 63 16.41 -25.55 -2.89
C LYS A 63 15.03 -25.30 -3.52
N VAL A 64 14.49 -24.10 -3.33
CA VAL A 64 13.19 -23.71 -3.92
C VAL A 64 13.24 -23.78 -5.46
N ILE A 65 14.30 -23.22 -6.06
CA ILE A 65 14.49 -23.25 -7.51
C ILE A 65 14.54 -24.69 -8.03
N ALA A 66 15.34 -25.56 -7.41
CA ALA A 66 15.48 -26.95 -7.81
C ALA A 66 14.15 -27.73 -7.72
N GLN A 67 13.38 -27.51 -6.66
CA GLN A 67 12.07 -28.14 -6.51
C GLN A 67 11.10 -27.67 -7.61
N ALA A 68 11.00 -26.37 -7.82
CA ALA A 68 10.13 -25.82 -8.87
C ALA A 68 10.59 -26.21 -10.29
N TRP A 69 11.89 -26.26 -10.54
CA TRP A 69 12.46 -26.73 -11.82
C TRP A 69 12.08 -28.18 -12.13
N SER A 70 12.04 -29.04 -11.13
CA SER A 70 11.59 -30.44 -11.28
C SER A 70 10.07 -30.59 -11.44
N GLY A 71 9.31 -29.50 -11.53
CA GLY A 71 7.85 -29.51 -11.64
C GLY A 71 7.11 -29.72 -10.31
N ARG A 72 7.84 -29.82 -9.19
CA ARG A 72 7.28 -30.03 -7.87
C ARG A 72 6.99 -28.68 -7.19
N GLU A 73 5.90 -28.60 -6.42
CA GLU A 73 5.69 -27.46 -5.54
C GLU A 73 6.77 -27.43 -4.45
N PRO A 74 7.43 -26.26 -4.23
CA PRO A 74 8.41 -26.12 -3.14
C PRO A 74 7.78 -26.35 -1.77
N ASP A 75 8.44 -27.15 -0.93
CA ASP A 75 7.96 -27.46 0.43
C ASP A 75 7.66 -26.19 1.22
N LEU A 76 8.56 -25.19 1.16
CA LEU A 76 8.37 -23.91 1.83
C LEU A 76 7.13 -23.14 1.35
N LEU A 77 6.78 -23.23 0.07
CA LEU A 77 5.59 -22.59 -0.45
C LEU A 77 4.32 -23.27 0.08
N ALA A 78 4.32 -24.59 0.09
CA ALA A 78 3.21 -25.38 0.64
C ALA A 78 3.00 -25.08 2.14
N GLU A 79 4.08 -25.02 2.93
CA GLU A 79 4.03 -24.61 4.35
C GLU A 79 3.43 -23.20 4.50
N LEU A 80 3.96 -22.21 3.78
CA LEU A 80 3.49 -20.82 3.88
C LEU A 80 2.03 -20.65 3.47
N ARG A 81 1.54 -21.44 2.50
CA ARG A 81 0.13 -21.45 2.11
C ARG A 81 -0.77 -22.08 3.17
N ALA A 82 -0.32 -23.17 3.77
CA ALA A 82 -1.07 -23.84 4.83
C ALA A 82 -1.19 -22.98 6.09
N ASP A 83 -0.14 -22.18 6.37
CA ASP A 83 -0.10 -21.28 7.52
C ASP A 83 -0.77 -19.91 7.23
N ALA A 84 -1.25 -19.68 5.99
CA ALA A 84 -1.88 -18.42 5.62
C ALA A 84 -3.26 -18.31 6.28
N GLU A 85 -3.37 -17.40 7.26
CA GLU A 85 -4.64 -17.10 7.92
C GLU A 85 -5.63 -16.41 6.94
N ASP A 86 -6.92 -16.74 7.08
CA ASP A 86 -7.98 -15.92 6.49
C ASP A 86 -8.06 -14.59 7.27
N LEU A 87 -7.84 -13.48 6.60
CA LEU A 87 -7.87 -12.15 7.22
C LEU A 87 -9.31 -11.63 7.41
N GLY A 88 -10.31 -12.43 7.05
CA GLY A 88 -11.71 -12.13 7.31
C GLY A 88 -12.28 -11.00 6.45
N GLY A 89 -13.28 -10.29 7.00
CA GLY A 89 -13.86 -9.11 6.39
C GLY A 89 -15.23 -9.31 5.73
N GLY A 90 -15.67 -10.56 5.51
CA GLY A 90 -17.03 -10.89 5.08
C GLY A 90 -17.53 -10.09 3.90
N ALA A 91 -18.77 -9.57 3.98
CA ALA A 91 -19.44 -8.86 2.91
C ALA A 91 -18.74 -7.54 2.51
N ILE A 92 -18.15 -6.80 3.46
CA ILE A 92 -17.40 -5.57 3.14
C ILE A 92 -16.15 -5.93 2.32
N ARG A 93 -15.40 -6.99 2.72
CA ARG A 93 -14.22 -7.44 1.96
C ARG A 93 -14.58 -7.81 0.52
N ALA A 94 -15.72 -8.51 0.33
CA ALA A 94 -16.21 -8.88 -1.00
C ALA A 94 -16.70 -7.67 -1.82
N ALA A 95 -17.10 -6.57 -1.17
CA ALA A 95 -17.55 -5.35 -1.83
C ALA A 95 -16.39 -4.41 -2.19
N LEU A 96 -15.22 -4.54 -1.57
CA LEU A 96 -14.06 -3.71 -1.91
C LEU A 96 -13.62 -3.96 -3.37
N ARG A 97 -13.37 -2.88 -4.08
CA ARG A 97 -12.98 -2.88 -5.50
C ARG A 97 -11.51 -2.55 -5.71
N GLY A 98 -10.85 -1.97 -4.71
CA GLY A 98 -9.45 -1.58 -4.85
C GLY A 98 -8.83 -1.02 -3.58
N ASP A 99 -7.61 -0.57 -3.73
CA ASP A 99 -6.75 0.00 -2.69
C ASP A 99 -6.28 1.38 -3.18
N LEU A 100 -6.35 2.38 -2.32
CA LEU A 100 -6.06 3.77 -2.67
C LEU A 100 -4.76 4.30 -2.05
N HIS A 101 -4.01 3.43 -1.34
CA HIS A 101 -2.77 3.84 -0.67
C HIS A 101 -1.75 2.69 -0.68
N LEU A 102 -0.80 2.77 -1.61
CA LEU A 102 0.31 1.82 -1.70
C LEU A 102 1.56 2.46 -2.33
N HIS A 103 2.70 1.84 -2.08
CA HIS A 103 4.02 2.33 -2.48
C HIS A 103 4.76 1.35 -3.38
N SER A 104 5.64 1.89 -4.20
CA SER A 104 6.56 1.14 -5.05
C SER A 104 8.02 1.43 -4.68
N ASN A 105 8.96 0.80 -5.39
CA ASN A 105 10.38 1.10 -5.25
C ASN A 105 10.79 2.48 -5.83
N TRP A 106 9.84 3.27 -6.28
CA TRP A 106 10.09 4.67 -6.60
C TRP A 106 10.27 5.50 -5.34
N SER A 107 9.59 5.15 -4.25
CA SER A 107 9.86 5.70 -2.93
C SER A 107 10.53 4.65 -2.02
N ASP A 108 9.85 4.12 -1.02
CA ASP A 108 10.39 3.17 -0.05
C ASP A 108 9.73 1.78 -0.08
N GLY A 109 8.89 1.53 -1.06
CA GLY A 109 8.39 0.20 -1.35
C GLY A 109 9.49 -0.76 -1.81
N SER A 110 9.27 -2.05 -1.66
CA SER A 110 10.25 -3.10 -1.92
C SER A 110 10.11 -3.76 -3.30
N ALA A 111 9.16 -3.33 -4.13
CA ALA A 111 8.87 -3.94 -5.41
C ALA A 111 8.58 -2.86 -6.49
N PRO A 112 8.86 -3.14 -7.77
CA PRO A 112 8.51 -2.25 -8.86
C PRO A 112 6.99 -2.13 -9.02
N ILE A 113 6.54 -1.04 -9.64
CA ILE A 113 5.11 -0.77 -9.93
C ILE A 113 4.47 -2.00 -10.58
N GLU A 114 5.12 -2.57 -11.56
CA GLU A 114 4.61 -3.73 -12.30
C GLU A 114 4.29 -4.93 -11.39
N GLU A 115 5.14 -5.25 -10.41
CA GLU A 115 4.91 -6.36 -9.47
C GLU A 115 3.77 -6.03 -8.49
N MET A 116 3.66 -4.77 -8.05
CA MET A 116 2.55 -4.31 -7.22
C MET A 116 1.22 -4.44 -7.97
N MET A 117 1.15 -3.96 -9.22
CA MET A 117 -0.06 -4.03 -10.05
C MET A 117 -0.42 -5.47 -10.43
N ALA A 118 0.55 -6.32 -10.74
CA ALA A 118 0.33 -7.74 -10.99
C ALA A 118 -0.31 -8.43 -9.77
N THR A 119 0.14 -8.07 -8.58
CA THR A 119 -0.43 -8.62 -7.34
C THR A 119 -1.84 -8.09 -7.08
N ALA A 120 -2.08 -6.78 -7.28
CA ALA A 120 -3.41 -6.19 -7.15
C ALA A 120 -4.42 -6.85 -8.11
N ALA A 121 -4.02 -7.08 -9.38
CA ALA A 121 -4.83 -7.80 -10.36
C ALA A 121 -5.11 -9.24 -9.93
N ALA A 122 -4.10 -9.96 -9.41
CA ALA A 122 -4.26 -11.33 -8.91
C ALA A 122 -5.18 -11.42 -7.68
N LEU A 123 -5.24 -10.37 -6.86
CA LEU A 123 -6.18 -10.24 -5.73
C LEU A 123 -7.59 -9.83 -6.17
N GLY A 124 -7.81 -9.54 -7.46
CA GLY A 124 -9.11 -9.21 -8.02
C GLY A 124 -9.50 -7.74 -7.87
N HIS A 125 -8.54 -6.85 -7.63
CA HIS A 125 -8.82 -5.41 -7.59
C HIS A 125 -9.29 -4.92 -8.96
N GLN A 126 -10.29 -4.03 -8.97
CA GLN A 126 -10.77 -3.35 -10.17
C GLN A 126 -9.98 -2.06 -10.45
N TYR A 127 -9.46 -1.45 -9.39
CA TYR A 127 -8.55 -0.31 -9.46
C TYR A 127 -7.52 -0.36 -8.32
N CYS A 128 -6.42 0.35 -8.49
CA CYS A 128 -5.38 0.47 -7.48
C CYS A 128 -4.65 1.80 -7.67
N ALA A 129 -4.51 2.61 -6.62
CA ALA A 129 -3.82 3.88 -6.70
C ALA A 129 -2.37 3.74 -6.24
N LEU A 130 -1.43 4.16 -7.08
CA LEU A 130 -0.03 4.26 -6.69
C LEU A 130 0.22 5.62 -6.03
N THR A 131 0.63 5.61 -4.76
CA THR A 131 0.74 6.80 -3.92
C THR A 131 2.11 6.90 -3.25
N ASP A 132 3.18 6.82 -4.02
CA ASP A 132 4.54 7.00 -3.52
C ASP A 132 4.71 8.36 -2.81
N HIS A 133 5.63 8.46 -1.86
CA HIS A 133 5.80 9.64 -1.01
C HIS A 133 6.24 10.90 -1.74
N SER A 134 5.83 12.05 -1.21
CA SER A 134 6.19 13.40 -1.64
C SER A 134 7.63 13.80 -1.25
N PRO A 135 8.21 14.88 -1.85
CA PRO A 135 9.65 15.16 -1.81
C PRO A 135 10.27 15.29 -0.43
N ARG A 136 9.56 15.88 0.55
CA ARG A 136 10.16 16.16 1.88
C ARG A 136 10.42 14.92 2.71
N LEU A 137 9.77 13.83 2.42
CA LEU A 137 10.06 12.57 3.08
C LEU A 137 11.33 11.91 2.48
N THR A 138 12.46 12.56 2.68
CA THR A 138 13.75 12.15 2.09
C THR A 138 14.21 10.77 2.54
N ILE A 139 13.85 10.33 3.75
CA ILE A 139 14.18 9.00 4.26
C ILE A 139 13.44 7.89 3.47
N ALA A 140 12.28 8.21 2.89
CA ALA A 140 11.53 7.34 2.03
C ALA A 140 11.81 7.59 0.54
N ASN A 141 12.85 8.37 0.18
CA ASN A 141 13.18 8.70 -1.19
C ASN A 141 12.01 9.35 -1.96
N GLY A 142 11.28 10.26 -1.30
CA GLY A 142 10.08 10.91 -1.85
C GLY A 142 10.28 11.55 -3.22
N LEU A 143 9.22 11.60 -4.02
CA LEU A 143 9.26 11.98 -5.43
C LEU A 143 9.24 13.51 -5.61
N SER A 144 10.32 14.06 -6.18
CA SER A 144 10.28 15.42 -6.71
C SER A 144 9.25 15.53 -7.85
N PRO A 145 8.79 16.75 -8.22
CA PRO A 145 7.88 16.94 -9.35
C PRO A 145 8.36 16.26 -10.62
N ASP A 146 9.66 16.30 -10.92
CA ASP A 146 10.23 15.64 -12.11
C ASP A 146 10.20 14.11 -12.01
N ARG A 147 10.42 13.56 -10.83
CA ARG A 147 10.31 12.10 -10.63
C ARG A 147 8.86 11.65 -10.72
N LEU A 148 7.94 12.42 -10.18
CA LEU A 148 6.51 12.14 -10.27
C LEU A 148 6.05 12.17 -11.74
N ARG A 149 6.46 13.17 -12.54
CA ARG A 149 6.16 13.20 -13.99
C ARG A 149 6.61 11.93 -14.70
N LYS A 150 7.83 11.47 -14.43
CA LYS A 150 8.36 10.22 -15.01
C LYS A 150 7.59 8.98 -14.53
N GLN A 151 7.11 8.98 -13.28
CA GLN A 151 6.29 7.89 -12.77
C GLN A 151 4.94 7.84 -13.47
N LEU A 152 4.32 9.00 -13.74
CA LEU A 152 3.07 9.07 -14.51
C LEU A 152 3.25 8.47 -15.92
N ASP A 153 4.38 8.77 -16.59
CA ASP A 153 4.69 8.18 -17.91
C ASP A 153 4.76 6.64 -17.82
N VAL A 154 5.41 6.10 -16.78
CA VAL A 154 5.49 4.64 -16.54
C VAL A 154 4.11 4.04 -16.26
N ILE A 155 3.27 4.73 -15.47
CA ILE A 155 1.90 4.28 -15.20
C ILE A 155 1.10 4.20 -16.50
N ASP A 156 1.21 5.21 -17.37
CA ASP A 156 0.50 5.23 -18.66
C ASP A 156 0.91 4.04 -19.55
N GLU A 157 2.20 3.67 -19.59
CA GLU A 157 2.68 2.49 -20.31
C GLU A 157 2.11 1.17 -19.74
N LEU A 158 1.88 1.12 -18.43
CA LEU A 158 1.40 -0.10 -17.76
C LEU A 158 -0.12 -0.28 -17.82
N ARG A 159 -0.89 0.78 -18.08
CA ARG A 159 -2.37 0.73 -18.07
C ARG A 159 -2.94 -0.32 -19.02
N GLU A 160 -2.45 -0.38 -20.26
CA GLU A 160 -2.91 -1.38 -21.23
C GLU A 160 -2.55 -2.81 -20.80
N LYS A 161 -1.34 -2.98 -20.27
CA LYS A 161 -0.82 -4.28 -19.83
C LYS A 161 -1.66 -4.90 -18.71
N PHE A 162 -2.18 -4.09 -17.82
CA PHE A 162 -2.93 -4.56 -16.65
C PHE A 162 -4.44 -4.48 -16.80
N ALA A 163 -4.98 -4.05 -17.95
CA ALA A 163 -6.42 -4.08 -18.16
C ALA A 163 -7.01 -5.48 -17.88
N PRO A 164 -8.14 -5.61 -17.17
CA PRO A 164 -9.08 -4.55 -16.80
C PRO A 164 -8.77 -3.83 -15.46
N LEU A 165 -7.68 -4.12 -14.75
CA LEU A 165 -7.27 -3.36 -13.57
C LEU A 165 -6.99 -1.90 -13.99
N ARG A 166 -7.64 -0.95 -13.33
CA ARG A 166 -7.44 0.48 -13.53
C ARG A 166 -6.35 0.99 -12.60
N ILE A 167 -5.19 1.35 -13.15
CA ILE A 167 -4.11 1.97 -12.36
C ILE A 167 -4.43 3.46 -12.23
N LEU A 168 -4.69 3.90 -11.00
CA LEU A 168 -4.92 5.29 -10.65
C LEU A 168 -3.58 5.97 -10.30
N THR A 169 -3.40 7.18 -10.79
CA THR A 169 -2.27 8.03 -10.43
C THR A 169 -2.51 8.66 -9.07
N GLY A 170 -1.49 8.71 -8.22
CA GLY A 170 -1.66 9.28 -6.89
C GLY A 170 -0.34 9.70 -6.24
N ILE A 171 -0.44 10.19 -5.03
CA ILE A 171 0.66 10.55 -4.16
C ILE A 171 0.24 10.45 -2.69
N GLU A 172 1.14 9.96 -1.82
CA GLU A 172 1.04 10.24 -0.40
C GLU A 172 1.83 11.53 -0.12
N VAL A 173 1.09 12.64 -0.01
CA VAL A 173 1.68 13.96 0.20
C VAL A 173 1.86 14.25 1.69
N ASP A 174 3.05 14.75 2.08
CA ASP A 174 3.28 15.17 3.46
C ASP A 174 2.50 16.47 3.76
N ILE A 175 1.76 16.48 4.88
CA ILE A 175 1.15 17.69 5.41
C ILE A 175 2.24 18.48 6.12
N LEU A 176 2.59 19.67 5.61
CA LEU A 176 3.63 20.52 6.17
C LEU A 176 3.19 21.14 7.50
N GLU A 177 4.11 21.72 8.26
CA GLU A 177 3.83 22.27 9.62
C GLU A 177 2.75 23.36 9.61
N ASP A 178 2.63 24.10 8.51
CA ASP A 178 1.61 25.13 8.33
C ASP A 178 0.29 24.60 7.76
N GLY A 179 0.21 23.29 7.45
CA GLY A 179 -0.94 22.63 6.87
C GLY A 179 -1.03 22.70 5.34
N SER A 180 -0.03 23.22 4.64
CA SER A 180 0.09 23.10 3.18
C SER A 180 0.53 21.68 2.79
N LEU A 181 0.30 21.30 1.53
CA LEU A 181 0.70 20.01 0.99
C LEU A 181 2.09 20.11 0.35
N ASP A 182 2.90 19.07 0.52
CA ASP A 182 4.29 18.99 0.01
C ASP A 182 4.34 18.60 -1.47
N GLN A 183 3.61 19.31 -2.31
CA GLN A 183 3.69 19.18 -3.77
C GLN A 183 3.14 20.44 -4.44
N GLU A 184 3.57 20.69 -5.68
CA GLU A 184 3.09 21.80 -6.50
C GLU A 184 1.60 21.56 -6.88
N PRO A 185 0.72 22.58 -6.76
CA PRO A 185 -0.70 22.42 -7.11
C PRO A 185 -0.91 21.87 -8.53
N GLU A 186 -0.12 22.34 -9.49
CA GLU A 186 -0.20 21.89 -10.89
C GLU A 186 0.15 20.41 -11.08
N MET A 187 0.89 19.82 -10.13
CA MET A 187 1.15 18.38 -10.11
C MET A 187 0.00 17.62 -9.46
N LEU A 188 -0.58 18.17 -8.38
CA LEU A 188 -1.75 17.59 -7.73
C LEU A 188 -2.96 17.54 -8.67
N ASP A 189 -3.17 18.56 -9.49
CA ASP A 189 -4.23 18.60 -10.54
C ASP A 189 -4.16 17.44 -11.55
N ARG A 190 -3.02 16.76 -11.65
CA ARG A 190 -2.80 15.65 -12.59
C ARG A 190 -3.09 14.28 -12.00
N LEU A 191 -3.39 14.20 -10.73
CA LEU A 191 -3.52 12.95 -10.00
C LEU A 191 -4.98 12.56 -9.81
N ASP A 192 -5.22 11.26 -9.83
CA ASP A 192 -6.54 10.68 -9.58
C ASP A 192 -6.86 10.64 -8.07
N ILE A 193 -5.82 10.49 -7.21
CA ILE A 193 -5.94 10.35 -5.75
C ILE A 193 -4.79 11.06 -5.03
N VAL A 194 -5.12 11.83 -4.01
CA VAL A 194 -4.16 12.45 -3.08
C VAL A 194 -4.46 12.02 -1.64
N VAL A 195 -3.55 11.25 -1.07
CA VAL A 195 -3.55 10.87 0.34
C VAL A 195 -2.67 11.86 1.10
N ALA A 196 -3.24 12.65 2.01
CA ALA A 196 -2.49 13.61 2.80
C ALA A 196 -2.17 13.05 4.20
N SER A 197 -0.88 13.00 4.56
CA SER A 197 -0.42 12.37 5.80
C SER A 197 0.57 13.23 6.58
N VAL A 198 0.59 13.07 7.91
CA VAL A 198 1.57 13.75 8.78
C VAL A 198 2.71 12.78 9.10
N HIS A 199 3.92 13.07 8.59
CA HIS A 199 5.11 12.25 8.85
C HIS A 199 6.13 12.93 9.78
N SER A 200 6.03 14.23 9.99
CA SER A 200 6.97 15.01 10.80
C SER A 200 6.28 15.72 11.95
N LYS A 201 7.06 16.05 13.02
CA LYS A 201 6.54 16.81 14.18
C LYS A 201 5.29 16.19 14.82
N LEU A 202 5.22 14.86 14.88
CA LEU A 202 4.07 14.11 15.40
C LEU A 202 3.74 14.41 16.88
N SER A 203 4.68 14.97 17.65
CA SER A 203 4.49 15.44 19.02
C SER A 203 4.14 16.92 19.13
N MET A 204 3.74 17.57 18.03
CA MET A 204 3.30 18.95 18.00
C MET A 204 2.18 19.20 19.01
N ASP A 205 2.08 20.44 19.51
CA ASP A 205 0.95 20.88 20.34
C ASP A 205 -0.40 20.61 19.68
N SER A 206 -1.39 20.17 20.49
CA SER A 206 -2.69 19.74 20.00
C SER A 206 -3.41 20.79 19.15
N ALA A 207 -3.40 22.07 19.60
CA ALA A 207 -4.07 23.13 18.84
C ALA A 207 -3.34 23.45 17.53
N ALA A 208 -2.01 23.36 17.51
CA ALA A 208 -1.21 23.53 16.30
C ALA A 208 -1.44 22.35 15.33
N MET A 209 -1.45 21.11 15.81
CA MET A 209 -1.73 19.93 15.00
C MET A 209 -3.14 19.98 14.42
N THR A 210 -4.13 20.39 15.19
CA THR A 210 -5.52 20.56 14.72
C THR A 210 -5.59 21.54 13.56
N ARG A 211 -5.00 22.73 13.70
CA ARG A 211 -4.97 23.73 12.61
C ARG A 211 -4.26 23.20 11.36
N ARG A 212 -3.14 22.49 11.55
CA ARG A 212 -2.37 21.85 10.47
C ARG A 212 -3.24 20.88 9.68
N MET A 213 -3.93 19.97 10.37
CA MET A 213 -4.76 18.94 9.74
C MET A 213 -6.03 19.53 9.11
N VAL A 214 -6.73 20.43 9.81
CA VAL A 214 -7.92 21.11 9.28
C VAL A 214 -7.59 21.86 7.99
N ARG A 215 -6.45 22.57 7.94
CA ARG A 215 -6.03 23.27 6.72
C ARG A 215 -5.74 22.30 5.57
N ALA A 216 -5.11 21.16 5.86
CA ALA A 216 -4.79 20.17 4.84
C ALA A 216 -6.04 19.49 4.27
N VAL A 217 -6.99 19.08 5.13
CA VAL A 217 -8.24 18.45 4.66
C VAL A 217 -9.20 19.44 3.97
N ALA A 218 -9.05 20.74 4.26
CA ALA A 218 -9.78 21.78 3.53
C ALA A 218 -9.13 22.17 2.19
N ASN A 219 -8.01 21.58 1.84
CA ASN A 219 -7.39 21.77 0.53
C ASN A 219 -8.13 20.92 -0.51
N GLY A 220 -8.62 21.54 -1.58
CA GLY A 220 -9.39 20.89 -2.62
C GLY A 220 -8.68 19.75 -3.38
N HIS A 221 -7.38 19.51 -3.13
CA HIS A 221 -6.66 18.35 -3.68
C HIS A 221 -6.62 17.17 -2.70
N THR A 222 -7.09 17.31 -1.45
CA THR A 222 -6.98 16.24 -0.47
C THR A 222 -8.19 15.33 -0.52
N ASP A 223 -8.03 14.12 -1.06
CA ASP A 223 -9.09 13.12 -1.12
C ASP A 223 -9.16 12.28 0.16
N VAL A 224 -8.00 11.90 0.71
CA VAL A 224 -7.90 11.00 1.87
C VAL A 224 -6.98 11.58 2.93
N LEU A 225 -7.43 11.62 4.19
CA LEU A 225 -6.59 11.87 5.35
C LEU A 225 -5.97 10.55 5.80
N GLY A 226 -4.69 10.33 5.45
CA GLY A 226 -3.95 9.10 5.72
C GLY A 226 -3.58 8.96 7.20
N HIS A 227 -3.63 7.72 7.75
CA HIS A 227 -3.22 7.30 9.11
C HIS A 227 -3.09 8.46 10.12
N CYS A 228 -4.19 9.16 10.36
CA CYS A 228 -4.28 10.50 10.94
C CYS A 228 -3.64 10.70 12.33
N THR A 229 -3.45 9.63 13.12
CA THR A 229 -2.77 9.75 14.42
C THR A 229 -1.26 9.49 14.33
N GLY A 230 -0.79 8.90 13.23
CA GLY A 230 0.61 8.53 13.01
C GLY A 230 1.16 7.52 14.02
N ARG A 231 0.31 6.86 14.81
CA ARG A 231 0.74 5.91 15.84
C ARG A 231 1.36 4.65 15.28
N LEU A 232 2.21 4.00 16.10
CA LEU A 232 2.68 2.63 15.90
C LEU A 232 2.49 1.86 17.19
N ILE A 233 1.80 0.72 17.14
CA ILE A 233 1.52 -0.13 18.32
C ILE A 233 2.41 -1.37 18.37
N ALA A 234 3.09 -1.67 17.28
CA ALA A 234 3.99 -2.82 17.13
C ALA A 234 4.96 -2.58 15.97
N GLY A 235 5.84 -3.56 15.72
CA GLY A 235 6.73 -3.61 14.56
C GLY A 235 8.16 -3.18 14.83
N ASN A 236 9.01 -3.34 13.83
CA ASN A 236 10.45 -3.12 13.94
C ASN A 236 10.87 -1.64 14.08
N ARG A 237 9.96 -0.71 13.77
CA ARG A 237 10.17 0.75 13.96
C ARG A 237 9.90 1.20 15.40
N GLY A 238 9.58 0.29 16.32
CA GLY A 238 9.23 0.59 17.70
C GLY A 238 7.78 1.03 17.89
N ILE A 239 7.46 1.47 19.10
CA ILE A 239 6.16 1.99 19.49
C ILE A 239 6.19 3.52 19.40
N ARG A 240 5.15 4.12 18.83
CA ARG A 240 4.97 5.57 18.76
C ARG A 240 3.57 5.92 19.21
N PRO A 241 3.42 6.87 20.17
CA PRO A 241 2.11 7.32 20.62
C PRO A 241 1.36 8.06 19.52
N GLU A 242 0.06 8.23 19.71
CA GLU A 242 -0.79 9.04 18.84
C GLU A 242 -0.40 10.51 18.88
N SER A 243 -0.44 11.18 17.75
CA SER A 243 -0.44 12.65 17.69
C SER A 243 -1.68 13.18 18.41
N LYS A 244 -1.53 14.31 19.12
CA LYS A 244 -2.62 14.95 19.84
C LYS A 244 -3.24 16.04 18.97
N PHE A 245 -4.54 15.93 18.71
CA PHE A 245 -5.33 16.93 17.99
C PHE A 245 -6.80 16.86 18.46
N ASP A 246 -7.56 17.89 18.16
CA ASP A 246 -9.01 17.89 18.32
C ASP A 246 -9.65 17.08 17.19
N ALA A 247 -9.97 15.83 17.50
CA ALA A 247 -10.48 14.89 16.51
C ALA A 247 -11.88 15.29 16.01
N GLU A 248 -12.72 15.91 16.85
CA GLU A 248 -14.03 16.38 16.43
C GLU A 248 -13.90 17.49 15.39
N ALA A 249 -13.01 18.46 15.61
CA ALA A 249 -12.76 19.54 14.68
C ALA A 249 -12.20 19.02 13.33
N VAL A 250 -11.23 18.09 13.38
CA VAL A 250 -10.61 17.51 12.16
C VAL A 250 -11.63 16.69 11.38
N PHE A 251 -12.40 15.80 12.03
CA PHE A 251 -13.36 14.94 11.32
C PHE A 251 -14.59 15.72 10.85
N THR A 252 -14.96 16.80 11.54
CA THR A 252 -15.98 17.73 11.03
C THR A 252 -15.50 18.38 9.74
N ALA A 253 -14.23 18.85 9.69
CA ALA A 253 -13.64 19.37 8.46
C ALA A 253 -13.58 18.31 7.35
N CYS A 254 -13.17 17.06 7.66
CA CYS A 254 -13.20 15.96 6.68
C CYS A 254 -14.59 15.80 6.05
N ARG A 255 -15.65 15.76 6.88
CA ARG A 255 -17.04 15.66 6.39
C ARG A 255 -17.43 16.87 5.53
N GLU A 256 -17.09 18.09 5.95
CA GLU A 256 -17.48 19.34 5.27
C GLU A 256 -16.80 19.51 3.92
N HIS A 257 -15.56 19.02 3.79
CA HIS A 257 -14.76 19.09 2.58
C HIS A 257 -14.79 17.80 1.74
N GLY A 258 -15.55 16.78 2.14
CA GLY A 258 -15.65 15.52 1.42
C GLY A 258 -14.43 14.59 1.55
N THR A 259 -13.41 14.94 2.34
CA THR A 259 -12.19 14.15 2.54
C THR A 259 -12.49 12.86 3.29
N ALA A 260 -12.06 11.72 2.77
CA ALA A 260 -12.20 10.43 3.44
C ALA A 260 -11.23 10.28 4.62
N VAL A 261 -11.67 9.65 5.70
CA VAL A 261 -10.79 9.24 6.81
C VAL A 261 -10.26 7.84 6.52
N GLU A 262 -8.94 7.69 6.43
CA GLU A 262 -8.34 6.39 6.17
C GLU A 262 -8.51 5.43 7.36
N ILE A 263 -8.94 4.21 7.09
CA ILE A 263 -8.81 3.04 7.97
C ILE A 263 -7.58 2.27 7.50
N ASN A 264 -6.41 2.65 8.00
CA ASN A 264 -5.15 2.06 7.59
C ASN A 264 -5.07 0.60 8.06
N SER A 265 -4.89 -0.31 7.12
CA SER A 265 -4.95 -1.76 7.34
C SER A 265 -3.65 -2.35 7.89
N ARG A 266 -2.57 -1.56 8.02
CA ARG A 266 -1.31 -2.08 8.58
C ARG A 266 -1.49 -2.51 10.02
N PRO A 267 -1.18 -3.78 10.36
CA PRO A 267 -1.32 -4.29 11.72
C PRO A 267 -0.50 -3.53 12.76
N GLU A 268 0.62 -2.91 12.34
CA GLU A 268 1.51 -2.13 13.20
C GLU A 268 0.93 -0.76 13.56
N ARG A 269 0.03 -0.22 12.73
CA ARG A 269 -0.59 1.08 12.94
C ARG A 269 -1.94 0.96 13.63
N ARG A 270 -2.86 0.20 13.05
CA ARG A 270 -4.27 0.16 13.44
C ARG A 270 -4.84 1.57 13.62
N ASP A 271 -4.51 2.46 12.69
CA ASP A 271 -4.83 3.87 12.68
C ASP A 271 -6.11 4.14 11.84
N PRO A 272 -7.04 4.99 12.30
CA PRO A 272 -7.15 5.57 13.63
C PRO A 272 -7.54 4.52 14.69
N PRO A 273 -7.33 4.78 16.00
CA PRO A 273 -7.85 3.88 17.05
C PRO A 273 -9.38 3.78 17.00
N THR A 274 -9.94 2.66 17.45
CA THR A 274 -11.37 2.35 17.35
C THR A 274 -12.27 3.48 17.89
N ARG A 275 -11.89 4.12 19.02
CA ARG A 275 -12.64 5.26 19.56
C ARG A 275 -12.76 6.45 18.58
N LEU A 276 -11.74 6.66 17.73
CA LEU A 276 -11.75 7.71 16.71
C LEU A 276 -12.52 7.27 15.46
N LEU A 277 -12.53 5.98 15.14
CA LEU A 277 -13.42 5.47 14.08
C LEU A 277 -14.90 5.65 14.44
N HIS A 278 -15.27 5.37 15.69
CA HIS A 278 -16.63 5.66 16.17
C HIS A 278 -16.97 7.14 16.04
N LEU A 279 -16.06 8.02 16.49
CA LEU A 279 -16.28 9.47 16.39
C LEU A 279 -16.44 9.92 14.93
N ALA A 280 -15.55 9.51 14.03
CA ALA A 280 -15.64 9.87 12.62
C ALA A 280 -16.93 9.33 11.95
N ARG A 281 -17.34 8.09 12.30
CA ARG A 281 -18.61 7.51 11.86
C ARG A 281 -19.81 8.35 12.32
N ASP A 282 -19.83 8.72 13.61
CA ASP A 282 -20.95 9.44 14.21
C ASP A 282 -21.04 10.89 13.69
N ILE A 283 -19.90 11.51 13.36
CA ILE A 283 -19.84 12.80 12.66
C ILE A 283 -20.39 12.69 11.22
N GLY A 284 -20.32 11.52 10.61
CA GLY A 284 -20.83 11.29 9.25
C GLY A 284 -19.75 11.32 8.16
N CYS A 285 -18.48 11.09 8.51
CA CYS A 285 -17.39 10.98 7.52
C CYS A 285 -17.60 9.84 6.54
N VAL A 286 -17.03 9.96 5.34
CA VAL A 286 -16.72 8.84 4.46
C VAL A 286 -15.35 8.28 4.82
N PHE A 287 -15.07 7.04 4.42
CA PHE A 287 -13.85 6.32 4.79
C PHE A 287 -13.18 5.71 3.57
N SER A 288 -11.86 5.61 3.59
CA SER A 288 -11.12 4.68 2.76
C SER A 288 -10.57 3.52 3.61
N ILE A 289 -10.44 2.35 3.03
CA ILE A 289 -9.76 1.20 3.65
C ILE A 289 -8.57 0.85 2.78
N ASP A 290 -7.38 1.18 3.25
CA ASP A 290 -6.18 1.09 2.44
C ASP A 290 -5.08 0.33 3.15
N THR A 291 -4.18 -0.29 2.36
CA THR A 291 -3.14 -1.14 2.92
C THR A 291 -1.92 -0.38 3.38
N ASP A 292 -1.62 0.78 2.81
CA ASP A 292 -0.31 1.44 2.96
C ASP A 292 0.81 0.42 2.63
N ALA A 293 0.59 -0.39 1.57
CA ALA A 293 1.45 -1.50 1.23
C ALA A 293 2.78 -1.03 0.66
N HIS A 294 3.88 -1.57 1.19
CA HIS A 294 5.24 -1.34 0.70
C HIS A 294 5.83 -2.61 0.06
N ALA A 295 5.01 -3.64 -0.11
CA ALA A 295 5.39 -4.91 -0.69
C ALA A 295 4.16 -5.65 -1.22
N PRO A 296 4.31 -6.49 -2.27
CA PRO A 296 3.17 -7.19 -2.90
C PRO A 296 2.28 -7.96 -1.91
N GLY A 297 2.86 -8.71 -0.97
CA GLY A 297 2.07 -9.49 0.00
C GLY A 297 1.31 -8.64 1.03
N GLN A 298 1.66 -7.37 1.18
CA GLN A 298 0.95 -6.44 2.08
C GLN A 298 -0.36 -5.93 1.49
N LEU A 299 -0.57 -6.03 0.17
CA LEU A 299 -1.84 -5.73 -0.48
C LEU A 299 -3.02 -6.59 0.06
N ASP A 300 -2.72 -7.74 0.65
CA ASP A 300 -3.74 -8.58 1.29
C ASP A 300 -4.17 -8.07 2.69
N PHE A 301 -3.50 -7.05 3.23
CA PHE A 301 -3.83 -6.48 4.55
C PHE A 301 -5.21 -5.82 4.62
N LEU A 302 -5.88 -5.57 3.49
CA LEU A 302 -7.25 -5.00 3.49
C LEU A 302 -8.19 -5.72 4.47
N GLY A 303 -8.03 -7.03 4.66
CA GLY A 303 -8.81 -7.78 5.64
C GLY A 303 -8.74 -7.22 7.07
N TYR A 304 -7.57 -6.75 7.50
CA TYR A 304 -7.41 -6.13 8.82
C TYR A 304 -8.17 -4.79 8.93
N GLY A 305 -8.13 -3.95 7.88
CA GLY A 305 -8.87 -2.69 7.85
C GLY A 305 -10.37 -2.93 7.83
N VAL A 306 -10.82 -3.89 7.03
CA VAL A 306 -12.24 -4.27 6.95
C VAL A 306 -12.76 -4.78 8.30
N GLN A 307 -12.00 -5.63 9.00
CA GLN A 307 -12.42 -6.09 10.32
C GLN A 307 -12.60 -4.92 11.29
N ARG A 308 -11.71 -3.91 11.21
CA ARG A 308 -11.82 -2.70 12.04
C ARG A 308 -13.02 -1.84 11.66
N ALA A 309 -13.35 -1.76 10.37
CA ALA A 309 -14.57 -1.08 9.91
C ALA A 309 -15.82 -1.77 10.42
N LEU A 310 -15.86 -3.12 10.40
CA LEU A 310 -16.94 -3.92 10.97
C LEU A 310 -17.07 -3.72 12.49
N ASP A 311 -15.96 -3.79 13.22
CA ASP A 311 -15.92 -3.60 14.69
C ASP A 311 -16.38 -2.19 15.09
N ALA A 312 -16.16 -1.20 14.21
CA ALA A 312 -16.60 0.18 14.40
C ALA A 312 -17.97 0.47 13.79
N GLU A 313 -18.65 -0.54 13.22
CA GLU A 313 -19.97 -0.41 12.58
C GLU A 313 -20.00 0.67 11.48
N VAL A 314 -18.91 0.79 10.70
CA VAL A 314 -18.84 1.73 9.57
C VAL A 314 -19.77 1.23 8.45
N PRO A 315 -20.71 2.06 7.97
CA PRO A 315 -21.60 1.67 6.87
C PRO A 315 -20.82 1.44 5.57
N ALA A 316 -21.10 0.33 4.87
CA ALA A 316 -20.38 -0.04 3.66
C ALA A 316 -20.50 1.00 2.52
N ASP A 317 -21.63 1.68 2.42
CA ASP A 317 -21.89 2.75 1.44
C ASP A 317 -21.08 4.02 1.68
N ARG A 318 -20.52 4.19 2.88
CA ARG A 318 -19.56 5.25 3.24
C ARG A 318 -18.10 4.85 3.08
N ILE A 319 -17.81 3.66 2.55
CA ILE A 319 -16.44 3.21 2.25
C ILE A 319 -16.18 3.42 0.76
N VAL A 320 -15.35 4.42 0.41
CA VAL A 320 -15.12 4.83 -0.99
C VAL A 320 -14.52 3.70 -1.84
N ASN A 321 -13.75 2.79 -1.24
CA ASN A 321 -13.19 1.61 -1.93
C ASN A 321 -14.26 0.61 -2.41
N THR A 322 -15.51 0.72 -1.97
CA THR A 322 -16.62 -0.11 -2.48
C THR A 322 -17.27 0.48 -3.74
N TRP A 323 -16.96 1.73 -4.06
CA TRP A 323 -17.59 2.43 -5.19
C TRP A 323 -16.99 1.98 -6.53
N PRO A 324 -17.80 2.00 -7.62
CA PRO A 324 -17.26 1.85 -8.98
C PRO A 324 -16.20 2.91 -9.28
N ALA A 325 -15.20 2.57 -10.08
CA ALA A 325 -14.09 3.47 -10.39
C ALA A 325 -14.53 4.85 -10.91
N ASP A 326 -15.55 4.90 -11.77
CA ASP A 326 -16.05 6.17 -12.30
C ASP A 326 -16.75 7.03 -11.22
N THR A 327 -17.44 6.40 -10.27
CA THR A 327 -18.02 7.08 -9.11
C THR A 327 -16.94 7.62 -8.19
N LEU A 328 -15.89 6.82 -7.93
CA LEU A 328 -14.74 7.24 -7.15
C LEU A 328 -14.06 8.46 -7.78
N LEU A 329 -13.75 8.42 -9.07
CA LEU A 329 -13.09 9.52 -9.77
C LEU A 329 -13.95 10.77 -9.91
N ALA A 330 -15.26 10.62 -9.98
CA ALA A 330 -16.17 11.77 -9.93
C ALA A 330 -16.18 12.43 -8.54
N TRP A 331 -15.98 11.63 -7.49
CA TRP A 331 -15.88 12.14 -6.12
C TRP A 331 -14.55 12.88 -5.89
N THR A 332 -13.39 12.32 -6.30
CA THR A 332 -12.09 13.01 -6.18
C THR A 332 -12.03 14.32 -6.96
N GLY A 333 -12.67 14.40 -8.12
CA GLY A 333 -12.75 15.62 -8.92
C GLY A 333 -13.78 16.65 -8.46
N SER A 334 -14.47 16.44 -7.33
CA SER A 334 -15.56 17.30 -6.84
C SER A 334 -15.20 18.19 -5.64
N HIS A 335 -13.96 18.17 -5.17
CA HIS A 335 -13.47 18.92 -4.00
C HIS A 335 -12.99 20.32 -4.36
#